data_ad4f0fe5161802d747734a5869f0a819
#
_entry.id   ad4f0fe5161802d747734a5869f0a819
#
_cell.length_a   1.000
_cell.length_b   1.000
_cell.length_c   1.000
_cell.angle_alpha   90.00
_cell.angle_beta   90.00
_cell.angle_gamma   90.00
#
_symmetry.space_group_name_H-M   'P 1'
#
loop_
_entity.id
_entity.type
_entity.pdbx_description
1 polymer ?
#
loop_
_entity_poly.entity_id
_entity_poly.type
_entity_poly.pdbx_seq_one_letter_code
_entity_poly.pdbx_strand_id
1 'polypeptide(L)'
;MEDETPEIETSPLSRRFSRDDITVEVKIYRLRGVNEDWSLEVVDHEDASTVWNETFLTDQEAYRAFYMTVETEGIGTFLERSETQH
;
A
#
# COMPACT_ATOMS: atom_id res chain seq x y z
N MET A 1 18.90 -3.05 -24.63
CA MET A 1 18.47 -2.92 -24.46
C MET A 1 18.11 -2.77 -23.93
N GLU A 2 17.95 -2.48 -23.63
CA GLU A 2 17.54 -2.31 -23.21
C GLU A 2 16.82 -2.01 -22.56
N ASP A 3 16.52 -2.14 -22.23
CA ASP A 3 15.52 -1.95 -21.43
C ASP A 3 15.86 -1.15 -20.27
N GLU A 4 15.35 -0.01 -20.17
CA GLU A 4 15.64 0.83 -19.15
C GLU A 4 14.61 0.86 -18.10
N THR A 5 13.61 0.08 -18.13
CA THR A 5 12.52 0.10 -17.19
C THR A 5 13.00 -0.48 -15.87
N PRO A 6 12.84 0.24 -14.77
CA PRO A 6 13.25 -0.30 -13.48
C PRO A 6 12.39 -1.48 -13.11
N GLU A 7 12.96 -2.41 -12.40
CA GLU A 7 12.21 -3.55 -11.95
C GLU A 7 11.50 -3.23 -10.67
N ILE A 8 10.28 -3.72 -10.53
CA ILE A 8 9.54 -3.54 -9.31
C ILE A 8 9.79 -4.75 -8.44
N GLU A 9 10.27 -4.50 -7.23
CA GLU A 9 10.49 -5.57 -6.28
C GLU A 9 9.36 -5.52 -5.26
N THR A 10 8.59 -6.58 -5.15
CA THR A 10 7.44 -6.63 -4.26
C THR A 10 7.84 -7.33 -2.98
N SER A 11 7.51 -6.73 -1.85
CA SER A 11 7.85 -7.31 -0.57
C SER A 11 6.99 -8.54 -0.31
N PRO A 12 7.54 -9.55 0.34
CA PRO A 12 6.74 -10.70 0.74
C PRO A 12 5.70 -10.35 1.80
N LEU A 13 5.77 -9.14 2.36
CA LEU A 13 4.76 -8.72 3.32
C LEU A 13 3.50 -8.22 2.62
N SER A 14 3.55 -8.04 1.31
CA SER A 14 2.38 -7.66 0.54
C SER A 14 1.35 -8.79 0.65
N ARG A 15 0.11 -8.45 0.95
CA ARG A 15 -0.90 -9.47 1.16
C ARG A 15 -2.29 -8.89 1.14
N ARG A 16 -3.27 -9.76 1.10
CA ARG A 16 -4.65 -9.37 1.23
C ARG A 16 -4.95 -9.29 2.72
N PHE A 17 -5.67 -8.29 3.13
CA PHE A 17 -5.99 -8.08 4.54
C PHE A 17 -7.49 -7.87 4.67
N SER A 18 -8.11 -8.59 5.61
CA SER A 18 -9.55 -8.49 5.81
C SER A 18 -9.87 -8.15 7.25
N ARG A 19 -10.82 -7.29 7.46
CA ARG A 19 -11.29 -6.96 8.80
C ARG A 19 -12.70 -6.36 8.66
N ASP A 20 -13.62 -6.75 9.53
CA ASP A 20 -14.98 -6.22 9.52
C ASP A 20 -15.65 -6.39 8.15
N ASP A 21 -15.42 -7.54 7.54
CA ASP A 21 -15.99 -7.88 6.25
C ASP A 21 -15.49 -7.02 5.11
N ILE A 22 -14.42 -6.27 5.32
CA ILE A 22 -13.82 -5.47 4.28
C ILE A 22 -12.45 -6.07 3.95
N THR A 23 -12.19 -6.27 2.68
CA THR A 23 -10.91 -6.83 2.24
C THR A 23 -10.20 -5.83 1.36
N VAL A 24 -8.92 -5.61 1.65
CA VAL A 24 -8.09 -4.75 0.83
C VAL A 24 -6.82 -5.50 0.49
N GLU A 25 -6.11 -5.02 -0.51
CA GLU A 25 -4.86 -5.63 -0.89
C GLU A 25 -3.74 -4.67 -0.55
N VAL A 26 -2.81 -5.11 0.28
CA VAL A 26 -1.70 -4.28 0.73
C VAL A 26 -0.53 -4.57 -0.18
N LYS A 27 -0.03 -3.54 -0.86
CA LYS A 27 1.07 -3.69 -1.77
C LYS A 27 2.25 -2.88 -1.27
N ILE A 28 3.37 -3.54 -1.04
CA ILE A 28 4.59 -2.90 -0.56
C ILE A 28 5.65 -3.23 -1.59
N TYR A 29 6.20 -2.20 -2.22
CA TYR A 29 7.11 -2.44 -3.33
C TYR A 29 8.13 -1.30 -3.45
N ARG A 30 9.16 -1.53 -4.22
CA ARG A 30 10.15 -0.49 -4.49
C ARG A 30 10.68 -0.70 -5.90
N LEU A 31 11.31 0.36 -6.43
CA LEU A 31 11.87 0.29 -7.77
C LEU A 31 13.37 0.08 -7.64
N ARG A 32 13.81 -1.10 -7.97
CA ARG A 32 15.21 -1.45 -7.84
C ARG A 32 16.05 -0.60 -8.76
N GLY A 33 17.16 -0.13 -8.24
CA GLY A 33 18.03 0.69 -9.06
C GLY A 33 17.64 2.14 -9.12
N VAL A 34 16.47 2.49 -8.61
CA VAL A 34 16.01 3.86 -8.64
C VAL A 34 15.86 4.36 -7.22
N ASN A 35 15.26 3.58 -6.36
CA ASN A 35 14.94 4.02 -5.05
C ASN A 35 15.01 2.83 -4.14
N GLU A 36 15.69 2.99 -3.01
CA GLU A 36 15.81 1.87 -2.10
C GLU A 36 14.69 1.85 -1.08
N ASP A 37 13.90 2.90 -1.02
CA ASP A 37 12.83 2.97 -0.04
C ASP A 37 11.60 2.26 -0.55
N TRP A 38 10.78 1.82 0.38
CA TRP A 38 9.59 1.06 0.02
C TRP A 38 8.37 1.96 -0.05
N SER A 39 7.51 1.69 -1.02
CA SER A 39 6.26 2.40 -1.19
C SER A 39 5.13 1.54 -0.66
N LEU A 40 4.09 2.17 -0.15
CA LEU A 40 2.94 1.47 0.40
C LEU A 40 1.69 1.90 -0.32
N GLU A 41 0.95 0.93 -0.80
CA GLU A 41 -0.29 1.19 -1.52
C GLU A 41 -1.34 0.19 -1.03
N VAL A 42 -2.57 0.63 -0.85
CA VAL A 42 -3.66 -0.24 -0.44
C VAL A 42 -4.76 -0.10 -1.48
N VAL A 43 -5.23 -1.22 -2.00
CA VAL A 43 -6.23 -1.24 -3.05
C VAL A 43 -7.48 -1.93 -2.51
N ASP A 44 -8.64 -1.29 -2.64
CA ASP A 44 -9.86 -1.88 -2.12
C ASP A 44 -10.50 -2.76 -3.20
N HIS A 45 -11.66 -3.32 -2.90
CA HIS A 45 -12.28 -4.28 -3.80
C HIS A 45 -12.82 -3.63 -5.07
N GLU A 46 -12.86 -2.31 -5.13
CA GLU A 46 -13.29 -1.64 -6.34
C GLU A 46 -12.11 -1.04 -7.07
N ASP A 47 -10.91 -1.47 -6.74
CA ASP A 47 -9.70 -1.01 -7.39
C ASP A 47 -9.34 0.43 -7.08
N ALA A 48 -9.95 1.02 -6.07
CA ALA A 48 -9.53 2.34 -5.63
C ALA A 48 -8.27 2.17 -4.81
N SER A 49 -7.27 2.96 -5.06
CA SER A 49 -6.01 2.80 -4.36
C SER A 49 -5.68 4.02 -3.53
N THR A 50 -5.05 3.76 -2.40
CA THR A 50 -4.57 4.78 -1.52
C THR A 50 -3.05 4.60 -1.46
N VAL A 51 -2.30 5.62 -1.82
CA VAL A 51 -0.85 5.54 -1.82
C VAL A 51 -0.32 6.52 -0.80
N TRP A 52 0.57 6.04 0.08
CA TRP A 52 1.16 6.93 1.06
C TRP A 52 2.12 7.86 0.37
N ASN A 53 2.14 9.12 0.79
CA ASN A 53 3.02 10.08 0.19
C ASN A 53 4.45 9.89 0.63
N GLU A 54 4.67 9.20 1.72
CA GLU A 54 6.03 9.01 2.18
C GLU A 54 6.49 7.61 1.89
N THR A 55 7.77 7.38 1.88
CA THR A 55 8.32 6.07 1.67
C THR A 55 8.91 5.58 2.97
N PHE A 56 9.28 4.31 3.03
CA PHE A 56 9.72 3.69 4.26
C PHE A 56 11.07 3.00 4.04
N LEU A 57 11.92 3.04 5.04
CA LEU A 57 13.23 2.44 4.91
C LEU A 57 13.18 0.92 4.84
N THR A 58 12.18 0.32 5.45
CA THR A 58 12.04 -1.13 5.38
C THR A 58 10.60 -1.46 5.05
N ASP A 59 10.40 -2.65 4.51
CA ASP A 59 9.05 -3.10 4.20
C ASP A 59 8.26 -3.34 5.47
N GLN A 60 8.93 -3.69 6.57
CA GLN A 60 8.24 -3.87 7.83
C GLN A 60 7.67 -2.56 8.33
N GLU A 61 8.40 -1.45 8.13
CA GLU A 61 7.89 -0.17 8.54
C GLU A 61 6.69 0.23 7.70
N ALA A 62 6.70 -0.14 6.42
CA ALA A 62 5.58 0.16 5.56
C ALA A 62 4.34 -0.59 6.03
N TYR A 63 4.50 -1.88 6.34
CA TYR A 63 3.37 -2.67 6.79
C TYR A 63 2.85 -2.14 8.12
N ARG A 64 3.76 -1.70 9.00
CA ARG A 64 3.35 -1.17 10.28
C ARG A 64 2.51 0.10 10.09
N ALA A 65 2.88 0.95 9.12
CA ALA A 65 2.13 2.15 8.87
C ALA A 65 0.71 1.81 8.44
N PHE A 66 0.55 0.79 7.61
CA PHE A 66 -0.76 0.34 7.19
C PHE A 66 -1.55 -0.14 8.40
N TYR A 67 -0.94 -1.00 9.21
CA TYR A 67 -1.64 -1.60 10.32
C TYR A 67 -2.05 -0.54 11.35
N MET A 68 -1.19 0.44 11.58
CA MET A 68 -1.51 1.49 12.53
C MET A 68 -2.68 2.32 12.01
N THR A 69 -2.78 2.54 10.73
CA THR A 69 -3.90 3.27 10.17
C THR A 69 -5.19 2.48 10.37
N VAL A 70 -5.14 1.16 10.19
CA VAL A 70 -6.31 0.34 10.39
C VAL A 70 -6.74 0.41 11.86
N GLU A 71 -5.76 0.41 12.77
CA GLU A 71 -6.10 0.43 14.19
C GLU A 71 -6.64 1.77 14.65
N THR A 72 -6.17 2.85 14.08
CA THR A 72 -6.59 4.17 14.53
C THR A 72 -7.78 4.71 13.77
N GLU A 73 -7.89 4.40 12.50
CA GLU A 73 -8.96 4.95 11.68
C GLU A 73 -9.93 3.93 11.15
N GLY A 74 -9.63 2.67 11.27
CA GLY A 74 -10.51 1.62 10.75
C GLY A 74 -10.23 1.30 9.31
N ILE A 75 -10.51 0.07 8.92
CA ILE A 75 -10.23 -0.36 7.56
C ILE A 75 -11.13 0.33 6.56
N GLY A 76 -12.27 0.82 7.01
CA GLY A 76 -13.18 1.50 6.10
C GLY A 76 -12.64 2.80 5.56
N THR A 77 -11.58 3.35 6.19
CA THR A 77 -11.00 4.58 5.69
C THR A 77 -10.48 4.40 4.28
N PHE A 78 -10.14 3.17 3.88
CA PHE A 78 -9.62 2.95 2.53
C PHE A 78 -10.75 2.84 1.50
N LEU A 79 -11.99 2.78 1.95
CA LEU A 79 -13.10 2.67 1.02
C LEU A 79 -13.78 3.98 0.77
N GLU A 80 -13.67 4.89 1.65
CA GLU A 80 -14.40 6.05 1.55
C GLU A 80 -13.90 7.14 0.81
N ARG A 81 -12.88 7.01 0.16
CA ARG A 81 -12.28 8.08 -0.46
C ARG A 81 -13.08 8.77 -1.33
N SER A 82 -13.74 8.09 -2.07
CA SER A 82 -14.39 8.76 -3.10
C SER A 82 -15.53 9.49 -2.66
N GLU A 83 -16.02 9.26 -1.72
CA GLU A 83 -17.13 9.85 -1.40
C GLU A 83 -17.04 10.93 -0.73
N THR A 84 -16.50 11.21 -0.51
CA THR A 84 -16.55 12.26 0.08
C THR A 84 -16.84 13.31 -0.34
N GLN A 85 -17.18 13.57 -0.54
CA GLN A 85 -17.60 14.34 -0.98
C GLN A 85 -18.21 14.81 -0.85
N HIS A 86 -18.40 15.01 -0.53
CA HIS A 86 -19.14 15.54 -0.47
C HIS A 86 -19.21 16.00 -0.01
#